data_d79ff090c650447174f1e12a39f37dd8
#
_entry.id   d79ff090c650447174f1e12a39f37dd8
#
_cell.length_a   1.000
_cell.length_b   1.000
_cell.length_c   1.000
_cell.angle_alpha   90.00
_cell.angle_beta   90.00
_cell.angle_gamma   90.00
#
_symmetry.space_group_name_H-M   'P 1'
#
loop_
_entity.id
_entity.type
_entity.pdbx_description
1 polymer ?
#
loop_
_entity_poly.entity_id
_entity_poly.type
_entity_poly.pdbx_seq_one_letter_code
_entity_poly.pdbx_strand_id
1 'polypeptide(L)'
;MVNSLSILGSTGSIGTQTLDVADKLNLNVSALTASTNIKLLEEQVRKYKPELAVVFNEEKAKEFKDNIKDTNTRVLSGMDGLIEAATLENADLVVNSVVGMVGLKPTLAAANAKIDIAFANKETLVTGGKLVCDAVKKNGVKLLPVDSEHSAIFQCLQGMPEKKMLKKLILTASGGPFFGKTVEDLKNVTVNEALNHPNWSMGAKITIDSATMMNKGLEIIEARWLFDVQPENIDVVVHRESIIHSLVEYVDNSVIAQLGLPDMRIPIQYAITYPKRYESPVGELSLAQIGKMTFFEPDYDTFKCLRACKKALSLGGVATAIANGANEEANRLFREGKITFLEIGDLVMGAIDNIDNFEPLCVDDVLKADKLAREYVLSKL
;
A
#
# COMPACT_ATOMS: atom_id res chain seq x y z
N MET A 1 -16.54 18.88 0.16
CA MET A 1 -16.10 18.20 -1.11
C MET A 1 -14.62 18.48 -1.22
N VAL A 2 -13.80 17.50 -1.55
CA VAL A 2 -12.36 17.71 -1.78
C VAL A 2 -12.20 18.60 -3.01
N ASN A 3 -11.44 19.70 -2.89
CA ASN A 3 -11.14 20.61 -3.97
C ASN A 3 -9.63 20.68 -4.28
N SER A 4 -8.79 20.33 -3.29
CA SER A 4 -7.33 20.41 -3.41
C SER A 4 -6.65 19.19 -2.79
N LEU A 5 -5.66 18.65 -3.50
CA LEU A 5 -4.90 17.46 -3.11
C LEU A 5 -3.44 17.81 -2.82
N SER A 6 -2.89 17.23 -1.75
CA SER A 6 -1.46 17.06 -1.58
C SER A 6 -1.08 15.62 -1.92
N ILE A 7 -0.19 15.41 -2.90
CA ILE A 7 0.14 14.07 -3.41
C ILE A 7 1.58 13.70 -3.04
N LEU A 8 1.71 12.81 -2.07
CA LEU A 8 3.00 12.27 -1.66
C LEU A 8 3.36 11.08 -2.57
N GLY A 9 4.43 11.23 -3.37
CA GLY A 9 4.85 10.22 -4.33
C GLY A 9 4.17 10.36 -5.71
N SER A 10 4.00 11.59 -6.19
CA SER A 10 3.26 11.92 -7.42
C SER A 10 3.84 11.31 -8.71
N THR A 11 5.13 10.97 -8.71
CA THR A 11 5.82 10.38 -9.87
C THR A 11 5.76 8.84 -9.90
N GLY A 12 5.19 8.22 -8.87
CA GLY A 12 4.94 6.78 -8.81
C GLY A 12 3.65 6.37 -9.57
N SER A 13 3.42 5.06 -9.69
CA SER A 13 2.24 4.52 -10.38
C SER A 13 0.91 5.03 -9.81
N ILE A 14 0.76 5.06 -8.48
CA ILE A 14 -0.45 5.59 -7.83
C ILE A 14 -0.53 7.10 -7.99
N GLY A 15 0.60 7.80 -7.81
CA GLY A 15 0.63 9.27 -7.92
C GLY A 15 0.23 9.77 -9.31
N THR A 16 0.72 9.14 -10.38
CA THR A 16 0.34 9.50 -11.76
C THR A 16 -1.13 9.22 -12.04
N GLN A 17 -1.65 8.09 -11.59
CA GLN A 17 -3.08 7.78 -11.72
C GLN A 17 -3.96 8.68 -10.83
N THR A 18 -3.44 9.17 -9.69
CA THR A 18 -4.11 10.20 -8.89
C THR A 18 -4.24 11.51 -9.66
N LEU A 19 -3.20 11.89 -10.40
CA LEU A 19 -3.25 13.09 -11.26
C LEU A 19 -4.23 12.93 -12.42
N ASP A 20 -4.36 11.74 -13.03
CA ASP A 20 -5.39 11.46 -14.04
C ASP A 20 -6.81 11.66 -13.46
N VAL A 21 -7.03 11.20 -12.23
CA VAL A 21 -8.30 11.41 -11.52
C VAL A 21 -8.51 12.89 -11.18
N ALA A 22 -7.48 13.59 -10.73
CA ALA A 22 -7.55 15.02 -10.44
C ALA A 22 -7.91 15.83 -11.69
N ASP A 23 -7.34 15.51 -12.85
CA ASP A 23 -7.69 16.12 -14.15
C ASP A 23 -9.17 15.88 -14.49
N LYS A 24 -9.65 14.62 -14.41
CA LYS A 24 -11.05 14.28 -14.73
C LYS A 24 -12.06 14.99 -13.83
N LEU A 25 -11.69 15.23 -12.57
CA LEU A 25 -12.55 15.88 -11.56
C LEU A 25 -12.30 17.38 -11.42
N ASN A 26 -11.37 17.97 -12.20
CA ASN A 26 -10.94 19.36 -12.11
C ASN A 26 -10.53 19.78 -10.68
N LEU A 27 -9.73 18.94 -10.00
CA LEU A 27 -9.21 19.21 -8.67
C LEU A 27 -7.91 20.00 -8.74
N ASN A 28 -7.70 20.89 -7.78
CA ASN A 28 -6.42 21.54 -7.58
C ASN A 28 -5.40 20.58 -6.96
N VAL A 29 -4.12 20.86 -7.22
CA VAL A 29 -3.00 20.13 -6.61
C VAL A 29 -2.16 21.15 -5.86
N SER A 30 -2.16 21.06 -4.52
CA SER A 30 -1.43 21.99 -3.63
C SER A 30 0.02 21.58 -3.42
N ALA A 31 0.31 20.27 -3.38
CA ALA A 31 1.68 19.79 -3.29
C ALA A 31 1.92 18.54 -4.14
N LEU A 32 3.15 18.40 -4.63
CA LEU A 32 3.65 17.25 -5.35
C LEU A 32 4.98 16.80 -4.75
N THR A 33 5.17 15.51 -4.56
CA THR A 33 6.46 15.01 -4.05
C THR A 33 7.01 13.86 -4.88
N ALA A 34 8.32 13.76 -4.98
CA ALA A 34 9.02 12.67 -5.62
C ALA A 34 10.26 12.25 -4.81
N SER A 35 10.77 11.04 -5.02
CA SER A 35 12.05 10.63 -4.43
C SER A 35 13.24 11.17 -5.23
N THR A 36 13.42 10.72 -6.48
CA THR A 36 14.54 11.06 -7.36
C THR A 36 14.13 11.44 -8.77
N ASN A 37 12.88 11.17 -9.17
CA ASN A 37 12.40 11.43 -10.53
C ASN A 37 12.00 12.90 -10.71
N ILE A 38 13.01 13.76 -10.77
CA ILE A 38 12.83 15.21 -10.90
C ILE A 38 12.32 15.62 -12.27
N LYS A 39 12.59 14.83 -13.33
CA LYS A 39 12.13 15.14 -14.69
C LYS A 39 10.59 15.10 -14.77
N LEU A 40 9.99 14.00 -14.34
CA LEU A 40 8.54 13.88 -14.32
C LEU A 40 7.90 14.85 -13.33
N LEU A 41 8.56 15.09 -12.17
CA LEU A 41 8.07 16.08 -11.22
C LEU A 41 8.05 17.49 -11.81
N GLU A 42 9.04 17.87 -12.61
CA GLU A 42 9.06 19.17 -13.32
C GLU A 42 7.87 19.30 -14.28
N GLU A 43 7.62 18.27 -15.11
CA GLU A 43 6.45 18.23 -16.00
C GLU A 43 5.14 18.42 -15.22
N GLN A 44 5.01 17.73 -14.07
CA GLN A 44 3.86 17.84 -13.19
C GLN A 44 3.75 19.24 -12.57
N VAL A 45 4.83 19.83 -12.07
CA VAL A 45 4.84 21.18 -11.49
C VAL A 45 4.43 22.23 -12.53
N ARG A 46 4.95 22.15 -13.75
CA ARG A 46 4.60 23.08 -14.82
C ARG A 46 3.12 23.00 -15.21
N LYS A 47 2.55 21.80 -15.18
CA LYS A 47 1.13 21.56 -15.50
C LYS A 47 0.20 22.00 -14.37
N TYR A 48 0.45 21.52 -13.15
CA TYR A 48 -0.49 21.69 -12.03
C TYR A 48 -0.22 22.95 -11.19
N LYS A 49 0.97 23.53 -11.30
CA LYS A 49 1.41 24.75 -10.59
C LYS A 49 1.15 24.68 -9.07
N PRO A 50 1.60 23.62 -8.39
CA PRO A 50 1.41 23.48 -6.96
C PRO A 50 2.12 24.59 -6.19
N GLU A 51 1.65 24.86 -4.97
CA GLU A 51 2.36 25.75 -4.03
C GLU A 51 3.71 25.17 -3.62
N LEU A 52 3.74 23.83 -3.38
CA LEU A 52 4.90 23.14 -2.87
C LEU A 52 5.29 21.93 -3.75
N ALA A 53 6.57 21.81 -4.04
CA ALA A 53 7.17 20.59 -4.57
C ALA A 53 8.27 20.08 -3.65
N VAL A 54 8.30 18.75 -3.40
CA VAL A 54 9.30 18.13 -2.54
C VAL A 54 10.07 17.06 -3.29
N VAL A 55 11.38 17.13 -3.24
CA VAL A 55 12.26 16.05 -3.70
C VAL A 55 12.94 15.43 -2.50
N PHE A 56 12.65 14.15 -2.20
CA PHE A 56 13.16 13.50 -0.99
C PHE A 56 14.70 13.41 -0.98
N ASN A 57 15.33 13.19 -2.14
CA ASN A 57 16.77 13.21 -2.28
C ASN A 57 17.27 14.67 -2.32
N GLU A 58 18.10 15.05 -1.35
CA GLU A 58 18.57 16.43 -1.16
C GLU A 58 19.45 16.94 -2.30
N GLU A 59 20.27 16.08 -2.91
CA GLU A 59 21.10 16.47 -4.07
C GLU A 59 20.22 16.75 -5.28
N LYS A 60 19.26 15.88 -5.56
CA LYS A 60 18.29 16.07 -6.63
C LYS A 60 17.36 17.27 -6.38
N ALA A 61 17.09 17.61 -5.12
CA ALA A 61 16.30 18.79 -4.78
C ALA A 61 17.00 20.09 -5.21
N LYS A 62 18.32 20.17 -5.08
CA LYS A 62 19.10 21.32 -5.53
C LYS A 62 19.02 21.48 -7.05
N GLU A 63 19.26 20.39 -7.81
CA GLU A 63 19.11 20.36 -9.27
C GLU A 63 17.69 20.77 -9.70
N PHE A 64 16.67 20.21 -9.03
CA PHE A 64 15.28 20.49 -9.32
C PHE A 64 14.89 21.95 -9.09
N LYS A 65 15.39 22.56 -8.01
CA LYS A 65 15.14 23.97 -7.70
C LYS A 65 15.63 24.91 -8.81
N ASP A 66 16.77 24.59 -9.42
CA ASP A 66 17.31 25.35 -10.55
C ASP A 66 16.46 25.16 -11.81
N ASN A 67 15.93 23.95 -12.03
CA ASN A 67 15.11 23.62 -13.21
C ASN A 67 13.78 24.39 -13.23
N ILE A 68 13.18 24.65 -12.06
CA ILE A 68 11.86 25.30 -11.95
C ILE A 68 11.90 26.73 -11.39
N LYS A 69 13.08 27.40 -11.40
CA LYS A 69 13.24 28.77 -10.87
C LYS A 69 12.37 29.82 -11.56
N ASP A 70 11.84 29.50 -12.73
CA ASP A 70 10.88 30.31 -13.52
C ASP A 70 9.42 30.10 -13.08
N THR A 71 9.17 29.27 -12.07
CA THR A 71 7.83 29.02 -11.48
C THR A 71 7.71 29.66 -10.10
N ASN A 72 6.46 29.75 -9.57
CA ASN A 72 6.19 30.22 -8.21
C ASN A 72 6.17 29.09 -7.18
N THR A 73 6.48 27.85 -7.57
CA THR A 73 6.44 26.68 -6.69
C THR A 73 7.63 26.70 -5.73
N ARG A 74 7.36 26.59 -4.43
CA ARG A 74 8.40 26.41 -3.40
C ARG A 74 8.99 25.02 -3.51
N VAL A 75 10.30 24.87 -3.26
CA VAL A 75 10.98 23.57 -3.29
C VAL A 75 11.55 23.26 -1.92
N LEU A 76 11.20 22.09 -1.40
CA LEU A 76 11.76 21.52 -0.16
C LEU A 76 12.36 20.13 -0.43
N SER A 77 13.06 19.59 0.58
CA SER A 77 13.69 18.27 0.48
C SER A 77 13.54 17.44 1.76
N GLY A 78 13.82 16.15 1.65
CA GLY A 78 13.91 15.25 2.78
C GLY A 78 12.58 15.01 3.51
N MET A 79 12.69 14.52 4.75
CA MET A 79 11.53 14.19 5.57
C MET A 79 10.72 15.41 6.00
N ASP A 80 11.41 16.51 6.34
CA ASP A 80 10.72 17.75 6.74
C ASP A 80 9.87 18.31 5.61
N GLY A 81 10.36 18.25 4.37
CA GLY A 81 9.57 18.59 3.19
C GLY A 81 8.34 17.70 3.01
N LEU A 82 8.47 16.37 3.21
CA LEU A 82 7.31 15.46 3.13
C LEU A 82 6.29 15.74 4.22
N ILE A 83 6.73 16.06 5.44
CA ILE A 83 5.85 16.43 6.54
C ILE A 83 5.11 17.73 6.22
N GLU A 84 5.82 18.76 5.70
CA GLU A 84 5.18 20.01 5.29
C GLU A 84 4.15 19.77 4.17
N ALA A 85 4.48 18.98 3.15
CA ALA A 85 3.52 18.60 2.11
C ALA A 85 2.28 17.88 2.66
N ALA A 86 2.45 17.05 3.69
CA ALA A 86 1.35 16.33 4.34
C ALA A 86 0.50 17.20 5.27
N THR A 87 0.94 18.41 5.60
CA THR A 87 0.26 19.32 6.56
C THR A 87 -0.09 20.67 5.97
N LEU A 88 -0.08 20.82 4.64
CA LEU A 88 -0.43 22.05 3.95
C LEU A 88 -1.88 22.45 4.26
N GLU A 89 -2.07 23.68 4.73
CA GLU A 89 -3.39 24.20 5.15
C GLU A 89 -4.41 24.26 4.00
N ASN A 90 -3.96 24.43 2.76
CA ASN A 90 -4.82 24.50 1.58
C ASN A 90 -5.06 23.12 0.91
N ALA A 91 -4.61 22.02 1.52
CA ALA A 91 -4.92 20.67 1.08
C ALA A 91 -6.12 20.11 1.84
N ASP A 92 -7.19 19.78 1.13
CA ASP A 92 -8.37 19.13 1.75
C ASP A 92 -8.12 17.65 2.02
N LEU A 93 -7.22 17.02 1.27
CA LEU A 93 -6.92 15.59 1.33
C LEU A 93 -5.45 15.34 0.98
N VAL A 94 -4.79 14.52 1.78
CA VAL A 94 -3.45 13.99 1.48
C VAL A 94 -3.58 12.63 0.81
N VAL A 95 -2.99 12.46 -0.37
CA VAL A 95 -2.83 11.16 -1.01
C VAL A 95 -1.45 10.63 -0.67
N ASN A 96 -1.37 9.65 0.22
CA ASN A 96 -0.08 9.05 0.60
C ASN A 96 0.20 7.81 -0.28
N SER A 97 1.04 8.00 -1.30
CA SER A 97 1.46 6.97 -2.25
C SER A 97 2.99 6.78 -2.32
N VAL A 98 3.71 7.21 -1.28
CA VAL A 98 5.14 6.86 -1.16
C VAL A 98 5.30 5.37 -0.87
N VAL A 99 6.48 4.81 -1.17
CA VAL A 99 6.78 3.39 -0.97
C VAL A 99 7.53 3.19 0.35
N GLY A 100 7.19 2.12 1.07
CA GLY A 100 7.87 1.71 2.29
C GLY A 100 7.57 2.59 3.51
N MET A 101 8.37 2.44 4.56
CA MET A 101 8.16 3.12 5.85
C MET A 101 8.31 4.65 5.83
N VAL A 102 8.82 5.23 4.74
CA VAL A 102 8.96 6.69 4.57
C VAL A 102 7.61 7.40 4.77
N GLY A 103 6.49 6.73 4.46
CA GLY A 103 5.14 7.26 4.62
C GLY A 103 4.63 7.37 6.06
N LEU A 104 5.27 6.74 7.05
CA LEU A 104 4.76 6.70 8.43
C LEU A 104 4.73 8.09 9.10
N LYS A 105 5.84 8.81 9.06
CA LYS A 105 5.92 10.15 9.66
C LYS A 105 4.98 11.16 9.00
N PRO A 106 4.90 11.28 7.66
CA PRO A 106 3.94 12.15 7.00
C PRO A 106 2.47 11.77 7.27
N THR A 107 2.14 10.47 7.36
CA THR A 107 0.79 10.01 7.73
C THR A 107 0.39 10.48 9.11
N LEU A 108 1.27 10.31 10.10
CA LEU A 108 1.03 10.79 11.47
C LEU A 108 0.92 12.31 11.53
N ALA A 109 1.74 13.03 10.76
CA ALA A 109 1.67 14.48 10.67
C ALA A 109 0.32 14.96 10.08
N ALA A 110 -0.14 14.38 8.96
CA ALA A 110 -1.44 14.67 8.37
C ALA A 110 -2.59 14.39 9.35
N ALA A 111 -2.56 13.23 10.05
CA ALA A 111 -3.56 12.90 11.06
C ALA A 111 -3.59 13.90 12.22
N ASN A 112 -2.41 14.35 12.70
CA ASN A 112 -2.31 15.35 13.75
C ASN A 112 -2.73 16.75 13.29
N ALA A 113 -2.54 17.08 12.02
CA ALA A 113 -3.04 18.30 11.38
C ALA A 113 -4.53 18.23 11.04
N LYS A 114 -5.21 17.10 11.34
CA LYS A 114 -6.63 16.86 11.07
C LYS A 114 -7.02 16.91 9.60
N ILE A 115 -6.11 16.46 8.73
CA ILE A 115 -6.34 16.34 7.28
C ILE A 115 -6.68 14.89 6.96
N ASP A 116 -7.78 14.65 6.22
CA ASP A 116 -8.18 13.33 5.76
C ASP A 116 -7.13 12.73 4.80
N ILE A 117 -6.99 11.41 4.79
CA ILE A 117 -5.91 10.73 4.08
C ILE A 117 -6.48 9.68 3.12
N ALA A 118 -6.22 9.82 1.82
CA ALA A 118 -6.35 8.75 0.83
C ALA A 118 -5.06 7.90 0.89
N PHE A 119 -5.20 6.69 1.39
CA PHE A 119 -4.10 5.90 1.90
C PHE A 119 -3.75 4.73 0.96
N ALA A 120 -2.58 4.83 0.31
CA ALA A 120 -2.05 3.80 -0.60
C ALA A 120 -0.77 3.12 -0.08
N ASN A 121 -0.15 3.65 0.98
CA ASN A 121 1.10 3.13 1.55
C ASN A 121 0.82 2.07 2.62
N LYS A 122 0.63 0.83 2.22
CA LYS A 122 0.31 -0.27 3.14
C LYS A 122 1.39 -0.51 4.21
N GLU A 123 2.66 -0.31 3.88
CA GLU A 123 3.77 -0.52 4.80
C GLU A 123 3.68 0.36 6.05
N THR A 124 3.07 1.53 5.94
CA THR A 124 2.80 2.42 7.09
C THR A 124 1.88 1.77 8.12
N LEU A 125 0.78 1.13 7.71
CA LEU A 125 -0.11 0.41 8.65
C LEU A 125 0.47 -0.92 9.08
N VAL A 126 1.19 -1.61 8.23
CA VAL A 126 1.89 -2.85 8.57
C VAL A 126 2.88 -2.61 9.71
N THR A 127 3.64 -1.52 9.64
CA THR A 127 4.71 -1.26 10.60
C THR A 127 4.28 -0.46 11.82
N GLY A 128 3.44 0.55 11.62
CA GLY A 128 3.00 1.49 12.66
C GLY A 128 1.49 1.54 12.87
N GLY A 129 0.75 0.46 12.54
CA GLY A 129 -0.71 0.47 12.49
C GLY A 129 -1.38 0.99 13.75
N LYS A 130 -0.91 0.56 14.94
CA LYS A 130 -1.43 1.06 16.22
C LYS A 130 -1.25 2.58 16.36
N LEU A 131 -0.04 3.08 16.08
CA LEU A 131 0.27 4.50 16.20
C LEU A 131 -0.58 5.36 15.26
N VAL A 132 -0.76 4.87 14.01
CA VAL A 132 -1.56 5.57 12.99
C VAL A 132 -3.05 5.55 13.35
N CYS A 133 -3.60 4.38 13.72
CA CYS A 133 -5.02 4.26 14.09
C CYS A 133 -5.36 5.07 15.34
N ASP A 134 -4.47 5.09 16.34
CA ASP A 134 -4.66 5.92 17.54
C ASP A 134 -4.67 7.42 17.20
N ALA A 135 -3.75 7.88 16.32
CA ALA A 135 -3.72 9.27 15.86
C ALA A 135 -4.96 9.65 15.04
N VAL A 136 -5.36 8.81 14.09
CA VAL A 136 -6.56 8.97 13.26
C VAL A 136 -7.83 9.07 14.13
N LYS A 137 -7.99 8.12 15.05
CA LYS A 137 -9.16 8.10 15.98
C LYS A 137 -9.18 9.32 16.89
N LYS A 138 -8.03 9.68 17.48
CA LYS A 138 -7.89 10.83 18.39
C LYS A 138 -8.29 12.15 17.72
N ASN A 139 -7.94 12.32 16.45
CA ASN A 139 -8.14 13.56 15.71
C ASN A 139 -9.41 13.57 14.84
N GLY A 140 -10.15 12.45 14.75
CA GLY A 140 -11.36 12.33 13.94
C GLY A 140 -11.12 12.38 12.44
N VAL A 141 -9.93 11.97 11.98
CA VAL A 141 -9.50 11.95 10.58
C VAL A 141 -10.02 10.69 9.90
N LYS A 142 -10.36 10.79 8.61
CA LYS A 142 -10.70 9.62 7.79
C LYS A 142 -9.45 9.06 7.13
N LEU A 143 -9.24 7.76 7.27
CA LEU A 143 -8.25 7.00 6.55
C LEU A 143 -8.96 6.22 5.43
N LEU A 144 -8.90 6.72 4.20
CA LEU A 144 -9.66 6.22 3.05
C LEU A 144 -8.78 5.30 2.21
N PRO A 145 -9.08 4.00 2.13
CA PRO A 145 -8.20 3.04 1.47
C PRO A 145 -8.15 3.23 -0.05
N VAL A 146 -6.94 3.22 -0.59
CA VAL A 146 -6.64 3.25 -2.03
C VAL A 146 -6.22 1.87 -2.54
N ASP A 147 -5.61 1.03 -1.70
CA ASP A 147 -5.37 -0.36 -2.06
C ASP A 147 -6.67 -1.01 -2.55
N SER A 148 -6.64 -1.76 -3.68
CA SER A 148 -7.85 -2.23 -4.35
C SER A 148 -8.71 -3.14 -3.48
N GLU A 149 -8.08 -4.05 -2.74
CA GLU A 149 -8.74 -5.00 -1.86
C GLU A 149 -9.40 -4.29 -0.66
N HIS A 150 -8.68 -3.35 -0.06
CA HIS A 150 -9.20 -2.58 1.08
C HIS A 150 -10.27 -1.60 0.65
N SER A 151 -10.13 -0.95 -0.51
CA SER A 151 -11.19 -0.14 -1.10
C SER A 151 -12.45 -0.96 -1.37
N ALA A 152 -12.30 -2.20 -1.85
CA ALA A 152 -13.41 -3.12 -2.07
C ALA A 152 -14.13 -3.46 -0.77
N ILE A 153 -13.40 -3.84 0.27
CA ILE A 153 -13.97 -4.09 1.61
C ILE A 153 -14.67 -2.84 2.14
N PHE A 154 -14.03 -1.68 2.07
CA PHE A 154 -14.60 -0.41 2.48
C PHE A 154 -15.93 -0.11 1.77
N GLN A 155 -16.02 -0.39 0.45
CA GLN A 155 -17.24 -0.25 -0.32
C GLN A 155 -18.33 -1.25 0.07
N CYS A 156 -17.96 -2.51 0.34
CA CYS A 156 -18.91 -3.55 0.78
C CYS A 156 -19.47 -3.29 2.19
N LEU A 157 -18.74 -2.54 3.02
CA LEU A 157 -19.17 -2.16 4.38
C LEU A 157 -20.09 -0.92 4.40
N GLN A 158 -20.31 -0.24 3.26
CA GLN A 158 -21.19 0.93 3.22
C GLN A 158 -22.64 0.54 3.55
N GLY A 159 -23.23 1.23 4.49
CA GLY A 159 -24.59 0.96 4.95
C GLY A 159 -24.68 -0.15 6.00
N MET A 160 -23.59 -0.73 6.47
CA MET A 160 -23.61 -1.65 7.61
C MET A 160 -23.93 -0.87 8.90
N PRO A 161 -25.07 -1.16 9.58
CA PRO A 161 -25.51 -0.35 10.73
C PRO A 161 -24.65 -0.57 11.96
N GLU A 162 -24.17 -1.80 12.19
CA GLU A 162 -23.42 -2.17 13.40
C GLU A 162 -22.28 -3.16 13.05
N LYS A 163 -21.11 -2.91 13.60
CA LYS A 163 -19.89 -3.72 13.39
C LYS A 163 -20.07 -5.21 13.73
N LYS A 164 -20.90 -5.51 14.75
CA LYS A 164 -21.19 -6.92 15.14
C LYS A 164 -21.88 -7.74 14.04
N MET A 165 -22.42 -7.11 13.01
CA MET A 165 -23.01 -7.80 11.85
C MET A 165 -21.97 -8.35 10.88
N LEU A 166 -20.73 -7.84 10.92
CA LEU A 166 -19.62 -8.35 10.14
C LEU A 166 -19.11 -9.65 10.77
N LYS A 167 -19.09 -10.74 10.01
CA LYS A 167 -18.54 -12.03 10.41
C LYS A 167 -17.07 -12.13 10.05
N LYS A 168 -16.71 -11.88 8.79
CA LYS A 168 -15.32 -11.90 8.33
C LYS A 168 -15.07 -11.08 7.06
N LEU A 169 -13.83 -10.75 6.83
CA LEU A 169 -13.29 -10.20 5.59
C LEU A 169 -12.71 -11.31 4.73
N ILE A 170 -12.87 -11.24 3.42
CA ILE A 170 -12.30 -12.20 2.47
C ILE A 170 -11.49 -11.40 1.43
N LEU A 171 -10.17 -11.42 1.59
CA LEU A 171 -9.23 -10.78 0.66
C LEU A 171 -9.03 -11.67 -0.56
N THR A 172 -9.17 -11.14 -1.76
CA THR A 172 -8.81 -11.86 -2.97
C THR A 172 -7.32 -11.65 -3.30
N ALA A 173 -6.70 -12.64 -3.89
CA ALA A 173 -5.32 -12.60 -4.38
C ALA A 173 -5.26 -13.09 -5.82
N SER A 174 -4.46 -12.46 -6.69
CA SER A 174 -4.20 -13.01 -8.04
C SER A 174 -3.43 -14.34 -7.99
N GLY A 175 -2.77 -14.63 -6.86
CA GLY A 175 -1.86 -15.78 -6.69
C GLY A 175 -0.51 -15.58 -7.37
N GLY A 176 -0.25 -14.42 -7.99
CA GLY A 176 1.00 -14.08 -8.64
C GLY A 176 1.35 -14.96 -9.86
N PRO A 177 2.59 -14.83 -10.39
CA PRO A 177 3.04 -15.59 -11.55
C PRO A 177 3.24 -17.09 -11.27
N PHE A 178 3.41 -17.45 -10.00
CA PHE A 178 3.74 -18.83 -9.60
C PHE A 178 2.58 -19.63 -9.01
N PHE A 179 1.36 -19.17 -9.22
CA PHE A 179 0.17 -19.92 -8.82
C PHE A 179 0.19 -21.37 -9.34
N GLY A 180 -0.02 -22.35 -8.47
CA GLY A 180 -0.03 -23.78 -8.79
C GLY A 180 1.35 -24.42 -8.92
N LYS A 181 2.43 -23.67 -8.68
CA LYS A 181 3.80 -24.20 -8.64
C LYS A 181 4.09 -24.79 -7.25
N THR A 182 4.89 -25.86 -7.26
CA THR A 182 5.40 -26.51 -6.04
C THR A 182 6.72 -25.87 -5.60
N VAL A 183 7.17 -26.17 -4.37
CA VAL A 183 8.50 -25.78 -3.88
C VAL A 183 9.62 -26.23 -4.82
N GLU A 184 9.49 -27.44 -5.40
CA GLU A 184 10.49 -27.97 -6.35
C GLU A 184 10.57 -27.12 -7.62
N ASP A 185 9.42 -26.70 -8.17
CA ASP A 185 9.36 -25.85 -9.36
C ASP A 185 9.97 -24.46 -9.11
N LEU A 186 9.98 -24.00 -7.86
CA LEU A 186 10.42 -22.65 -7.49
C LEU A 186 11.90 -22.54 -7.13
N LYS A 187 12.64 -23.67 -7.03
CA LYS A 187 14.05 -23.66 -6.61
C LYS A 187 14.97 -22.79 -7.49
N ASN A 188 14.69 -22.73 -8.78
CA ASN A 188 15.58 -22.09 -9.75
C ASN A 188 14.88 -20.96 -10.52
N VAL A 189 13.77 -20.43 -10.03
CA VAL A 189 13.07 -19.34 -10.71
C VAL A 189 13.91 -18.07 -10.71
N THR A 190 13.87 -17.38 -11.82
CA THR A 190 14.62 -16.15 -12.05
C THR A 190 13.84 -14.91 -11.62
N VAL A 191 14.54 -13.80 -11.44
CA VAL A 191 13.94 -12.49 -11.18
C VAL A 191 12.96 -12.10 -12.31
N ASN A 192 13.32 -12.37 -13.57
CA ASN A 192 12.47 -12.04 -14.72
C ASN A 192 11.15 -12.82 -14.71
N GLU A 193 11.18 -14.11 -14.35
CA GLU A 193 9.95 -14.91 -14.19
C GLU A 193 9.07 -14.38 -13.07
N ALA A 194 9.67 -14.00 -11.94
CA ALA A 194 8.95 -13.45 -10.79
C ALA A 194 8.37 -12.04 -11.07
N LEU A 195 8.95 -11.28 -11.99
CA LEU A 195 8.45 -9.97 -12.42
C LEU A 195 7.32 -10.04 -13.46
N ASN A 196 7.02 -11.21 -14.00
CA ASN A 196 6.00 -11.39 -15.03
C ASN A 196 4.60 -11.61 -14.41
N HIS A 197 3.99 -10.55 -13.87
CA HIS A 197 2.67 -10.65 -13.26
C HIS A 197 1.56 -10.80 -14.32
N PRO A 198 0.57 -11.74 -14.14
CA PRO A 198 -0.41 -12.06 -15.19
C PRO A 198 -1.41 -10.93 -15.49
N ASN A 199 -1.81 -10.12 -14.51
CA ASN A 199 -2.94 -9.21 -14.63
C ASN A 199 -2.57 -7.73 -14.41
N TRP A 200 -1.52 -7.44 -13.63
CA TRP A 200 -1.18 -6.09 -13.19
C TRP A 200 0.19 -5.66 -13.72
N SER A 201 0.28 -4.43 -14.18
CA SER A 201 1.57 -3.77 -14.44
C SER A 201 1.95 -2.92 -13.23
N MET A 202 2.94 -3.37 -12.48
CA MET A 202 3.32 -2.79 -11.19
C MET A 202 4.83 -2.56 -11.10
N GLY A 203 5.26 -1.83 -10.07
CA GLY A 203 6.68 -1.67 -9.74
C GLY A 203 7.33 -3.01 -9.35
N ALA A 204 8.64 -3.12 -9.54
CA ALA A 204 9.38 -4.38 -9.33
C ALA A 204 9.21 -4.94 -7.89
N LYS A 205 9.26 -4.07 -6.86
CA LYS A 205 9.12 -4.51 -5.45
C LYS A 205 7.79 -5.23 -5.20
N ILE A 206 6.67 -4.58 -5.52
CA ILE A 206 5.34 -5.14 -5.28
C ILE A 206 5.04 -6.35 -6.18
N THR A 207 5.66 -6.44 -7.36
CA THR A 207 5.53 -7.60 -8.24
C THR A 207 6.18 -8.84 -7.62
N ILE A 208 7.38 -8.71 -7.02
CA ILE A 208 8.02 -9.79 -6.25
C ILE A 208 7.19 -10.13 -5.01
N ASP A 209 6.66 -9.14 -4.30
CA ASP A 209 5.77 -9.37 -3.14
C ASP A 209 4.48 -10.12 -3.55
N SER A 210 3.95 -9.87 -4.75
CA SER A 210 2.85 -10.65 -5.31
C SER A 210 3.27 -12.09 -5.60
N ALA A 211 4.45 -12.28 -6.20
CA ALA A 211 4.98 -13.60 -6.53
C ALA A 211 5.19 -14.49 -5.28
N THR A 212 5.65 -13.90 -4.16
CA THR A 212 5.88 -14.58 -2.88
C THR A 212 4.63 -14.68 -2.01
N MET A 213 3.50 -14.10 -2.42
CA MET A 213 2.30 -13.87 -1.60
C MET A 213 2.55 -12.96 -0.38
N MET A 214 3.71 -12.31 -0.30
CA MET A 214 3.98 -11.29 0.74
C MET A 214 3.01 -10.14 0.67
N ASN A 215 2.70 -9.66 -0.54
CA ASN A 215 1.74 -8.57 -0.73
C ASN A 215 0.42 -8.87 -0.03
N LYS A 216 -0.11 -10.09 -0.22
CA LYS A 216 -1.35 -10.52 0.45
C LYS A 216 -1.18 -10.64 1.96
N GLY A 217 -0.02 -11.07 2.43
CA GLY A 217 0.33 -11.07 3.84
C GLY A 217 0.30 -9.65 4.45
N LEU A 218 0.89 -8.66 3.77
CA LEU A 218 0.86 -7.26 4.20
C LEU A 218 -0.57 -6.71 4.21
N GLU A 219 -1.38 -7.09 3.24
CA GLU A 219 -2.79 -6.68 3.14
C GLU A 219 -3.66 -7.27 4.26
N ILE A 220 -3.40 -8.48 4.74
CA ILE A 220 -4.06 -9.02 5.94
C ILE A 220 -3.78 -8.13 7.15
N ILE A 221 -2.52 -7.69 7.32
CA ILE A 221 -2.13 -6.82 8.43
C ILE A 221 -2.78 -5.44 8.29
N GLU A 222 -2.81 -4.88 7.09
CA GLU A 222 -3.46 -3.61 6.80
C GLU A 222 -4.97 -3.68 7.07
N ALA A 223 -5.66 -4.76 6.63
CA ALA A 223 -7.08 -4.97 6.88
C ALA A 223 -7.42 -5.04 8.37
N ARG A 224 -6.57 -5.69 9.17
CA ARG A 224 -6.69 -5.71 10.64
C ARG A 224 -6.80 -4.30 11.22
N TRP A 225 -5.95 -3.39 10.77
CA TRP A 225 -5.88 -2.02 11.27
C TRP A 225 -6.98 -1.13 10.70
N LEU A 226 -7.21 -1.16 9.39
CA LEU A 226 -8.22 -0.32 8.74
C LEU A 226 -9.65 -0.61 9.21
N PHE A 227 -9.98 -1.88 9.38
CA PHE A 227 -11.35 -2.30 9.69
C PHE A 227 -11.52 -2.75 11.15
N ASP A 228 -10.43 -2.77 11.92
CA ASP A 228 -10.41 -3.23 13.32
C ASP A 228 -11.10 -4.61 13.49
N VAL A 229 -10.72 -5.56 12.62
CA VAL A 229 -11.20 -6.95 12.60
C VAL A 229 -10.11 -7.86 13.18
N GLN A 230 -10.50 -8.85 13.97
CA GLN A 230 -9.52 -9.80 14.54
C GLN A 230 -8.87 -10.65 13.43
N PRO A 231 -7.58 -11.03 13.56
CA PRO A 231 -6.85 -11.78 12.54
C PRO A 231 -7.54 -13.07 12.08
N GLU A 232 -8.23 -13.77 12.98
CA GLU A 232 -8.98 -15.01 12.74
C GLU A 232 -10.17 -14.80 11.79
N ASN A 233 -10.66 -13.56 11.69
CA ASN A 233 -11.77 -13.18 10.85
C ASN A 233 -11.32 -12.53 9.53
N ILE A 234 -10.08 -12.77 9.10
CA ILE A 234 -9.54 -12.29 7.82
C ILE A 234 -9.06 -13.51 7.02
N ASP A 235 -9.86 -13.88 6.03
CA ASP A 235 -9.57 -14.97 5.10
C ASP A 235 -8.93 -14.47 3.81
N VAL A 236 -8.29 -15.38 3.09
CA VAL A 236 -7.72 -15.15 1.76
C VAL A 236 -8.27 -16.19 0.79
N VAL A 237 -8.63 -15.77 -0.40
CA VAL A 237 -8.98 -16.63 -1.52
C VAL A 237 -8.20 -16.21 -2.77
N VAL A 238 -7.69 -17.17 -3.52
CA VAL A 238 -7.03 -16.87 -4.80
C VAL A 238 -8.10 -16.76 -5.87
N HIS A 239 -8.15 -15.61 -6.54
CA HIS A 239 -9.04 -15.28 -7.65
C HIS A 239 -8.20 -14.78 -8.84
N ARG A 240 -7.98 -15.66 -9.82
CA ARG A 240 -7.00 -15.43 -10.90
C ARG A 240 -7.38 -14.30 -11.84
N GLU A 241 -8.64 -14.08 -12.07
CA GLU A 241 -9.16 -13.08 -13.00
C GLU A 241 -9.03 -11.64 -12.46
N SER A 242 -8.85 -11.47 -11.13
CA SER A 242 -8.74 -10.16 -10.46
C SER A 242 -9.91 -9.20 -10.78
N ILE A 243 -11.11 -9.73 -10.95
CA ILE A 243 -12.34 -8.96 -11.19
C ILE A 243 -13.07 -8.67 -9.89
N ILE A 244 -13.13 -9.65 -8.96
CA ILE A 244 -13.55 -9.44 -7.58
C ILE A 244 -12.33 -8.99 -6.81
N HIS A 245 -12.40 -7.76 -6.26
CA HIS A 245 -11.27 -7.19 -5.55
C HIS A 245 -11.23 -7.59 -4.07
N SER A 246 -12.37 -7.79 -3.42
CA SER A 246 -12.52 -8.46 -2.11
C SER A 246 -13.99 -8.57 -1.76
N LEU A 247 -14.28 -9.28 -0.65
CA LEU A 247 -15.62 -9.57 -0.19
C LEU A 247 -15.74 -9.40 1.33
N VAL A 248 -16.96 -9.24 1.81
CA VAL A 248 -17.30 -9.30 3.24
C VAL A 248 -18.38 -10.35 3.45
N GLU A 249 -18.27 -11.14 4.51
CA GLU A 249 -19.29 -12.08 4.96
C GLU A 249 -19.95 -11.56 6.22
N TYR A 250 -21.27 -11.52 6.24
CA TYR A 250 -22.08 -11.12 7.36
C TYR A 250 -22.50 -12.32 8.24
N VAL A 251 -23.00 -12.04 9.44
CA VAL A 251 -23.40 -13.09 10.41
C VAL A 251 -24.53 -14.00 9.93
N ASP A 252 -25.31 -13.58 8.93
CA ASP A 252 -26.34 -14.36 8.26
C ASP A 252 -25.79 -15.22 7.11
N ASN A 253 -24.46 -15.25 6.93
CA ASN A 253 -23.72 -15.90 5.85
C ASN A 253 -23.92 -15.27 4.45
N SER A 254 -24.55 -14.10 4.35
CA SER A 254 -24.56 -13.33 3.11
C SER A 254 -23.15 -12.82 2.80
N VAL A 255 -22.72 -12.93 1.54
CA VAL A 255 -21.43 -12.44 1.07
C VAL A 255 -21.64 -11.31 0.07
N ILE A 256 -21.03 -10.15 0.32
CA ILE A 256 -21.07 -9.00 -0.58
C ILE A 256 -19.67 -8.79 -1.16
N ALA A 257 -19.59 -8.59 -2.47
CA ALA A 257 -18.34 -8.40 -3.21
C ALA A 257 -18.36 -7.09 -3.99
N GLN A 258 -17.19 -6.44 -4.09
CA GLN A 258 -17.01 -5.36 -5.04
C GLN A 258 -16.25 -5.89 -6.26
N LEU A 259 -16.79 -5.59 -7.45
CA LEU A 259 -16.25 -5.98 -8.73
C LEU A 259 -15.84 -4.74 -9.53
N GLY A 260 -14.77 -4.87 -10.33
CA GLY A 260 -14.29 -3.83 -11.23
C GLY A 260 -13.19 -4.32 -12.16
N LEU A 261 -12.88 -3.57 -13.19
CA LEU A 261 -11.66 -3.80 -13.95
C LEU A 261 -10.44 -3.56 -13.07
N PRO A 262 -9.31 -4.25 -13.31
CA PRO A 262 -8.06 -4.07 -12.54
C PRO A 262 -7.38 -2.74 -12.90
N ASP A 263 -7.92 -1.64 -12.37
CA ASP A 263 -7.45 -0.28 -12.61
C ASP A 263 -7.51 0.54 -11.30
N MET A 264 -6.36 1.04 -10.88
CA MET A 264 -6.24 1.76 -9.61
C MET A 264 -6.95 3.11 -9.59
N ARG A 265 -7.33 3.66 -10.74
CA ARG A 265 -8.13 4.90 -10.78
C ARG A 265 -9.52 4.74 -10.16
N ILE A 266 -10.07 3.53 -10.13
CA ILE A 266 -11.35 3.26 -9.45
C ILE A 266 -11.23 3.50 -7.94
N PRO A 267 -10.36 2.80 -7.19
CA PRO A 267 -10.24 3.02 -5.75
C PRO A 267 -9.66 4.40 -5.40
N ILE A 268 -8.75 4.95 -6.21
CA ILE A 268 -8.23 6.31 -6.04
C ILE A 268 -9.38 7.32 -6.10
N GLN A 269 -10.20 7.26 -7.14
CA GLN A 269 -11.33 8.18 -7.30
C GLN A 269 -12.30 8.05 -6.14
N TYR A 270 -12.64 6.82 -5.74
CA TYR A 270 -13.56 6.61 -4.63
C TYR A 270 -13.04 7.16 -3.31
N ALA A 271 -11.74 6.98 -3.00
CA ALA A 271 -11.13 7.57 -1.82
C ALA A 271 -11.18 9.11 -1.84
N ILE A 272 -10.93 9.74 -3.00
CA ILE A 272 -10.96 11.19 -3.15
C ILE A 272 -12.38 11.75 -3.05
N THR A 273 -13.37 11.05 -3.57
CA THR A 273 -14.75 11.57 -3.72
C THR A 273 -15.72 11.11 -2.63
N TYR A 274 -15.29 10.20 -1.75
CA TYR A 274 -16.14 9.62 -0.71
C TYR A 274 -16.91 10.69 0.10
N PRO A 275 -18.20 10.50 0.36
CA PRO A 275 -19.01 9.30 0.07
C PRO A 275 -19.70 9.30 -1.31
N LYS A 276 -19.41 10.26 -2.17
CA LYS A 276 -20.06 10.40 -3.48
C LYS A 276 -19.37 9.55 -4.53
N ARG A 277 -20.12 9.26 -5.62
CA ARG A 277 -19.58 8.60 -6.82
C ARG A 277 -19.71 9.53 -8.02
N TYR A 278 -18.72 9.53 -8.87
CA TYR A 278 -18.66 10.31 -10.09
C TYR A 278 -18.31 9.40 -11.27
N GLU A 279 -18.55 9.87 -12.48
CA GLU A 279 -18.16 9.17 -13.69
C GLU A 279 -16.68 8.84 -13.68
N SER A 280 -16.34 7.57 -13.97
CA SER A 280 -14.97 7.07 -13.94
C SER A 280 -14.27 7.28 -15.28
N PRO A 281 -12.94 7.53 -15.30
CA PRO A 281 -12.12 7.45 -16.51
C PRO A 281 -11.89 5.99 -16.99
N VAL A 282 -12.33 4.99 -16.20
CA VAL A 282 -12.17 3.55 -16.49
C VAL A 282 -13.40 3.02 -17.22
N GLY A 283 -13.19 2.11 -18.16
CA GLY A 283 -14.27 1.47 -18.94
C GLY A 283 -15.24 0.62 -18.09
N GLU A 284 -16.35 0.25 -18.70
CA GLU A 284 -17.37 -0.58 -18.05
C GLU A 284 -16.94 -2.04 -17.94
N LEU A 285 -17.31 -2.68 -16.83
CA LEU A 285 -17.15 -4.12 -16.64
C LEU A 285 -18.34 -4.86 -17.25
N SER A 286 -18.07 -5.76 -18.21
CA SER A 286 -19.08 -6.65 -18.78
C SER A 286 -18.96 -8.06 -18.20
N LEU A 287 -19.88 -8.45 -17.32
CA LEU A 287 -19.89 -9.80 -16.73
C LEU A 287 -20.12 -10.88 -17.79
N ALA A 288 -20.88 -10.57 -18.84
CA ALA A 288 -21.11 -11.50 -19.95
C ALA A 288 -19.83 -11.80 -20.76
N GLN A 289 -18.92 -10.82 -20.87
CA GLN A 289 -17.62 -11.02 -21.52
C GLN A 289 -16.64 -11.78 -20.60
N ILE A 290 -16.68 -11.56 -19.29
CA ILE A 290 -15.90 -12.32 -18.31
C ILE A 290 -16.31 -13.79 -18.30
N GLY A 291 -17.63 -14.07 -18.32
CA GLY A 291 -18.21 -15.40 -18.43
C GLY A 291 -17.98 -16.30 -17.22
N LYS A 292 -16.73 -16.46 -16.75
CA LYS A 292 -16.36 -17.36 -15.66
C LYS A 292 -15.37 -16.70 -14.72
N MET A 293 -15.55 -16.92 -13.43
CA MET A 293 -14.64 -16.55 -12.35
C MET A 293 -14.25 -17.78 -11.53
N THR A 294 -13.00 -17.86 -11.10
CA THR A 294 -12.46 -19.02 -10.41
C THR A 294 -11.87 -18.65 -9.05
N PHE A 295 -11.99 -19.57 -8.09
CA PHE A 295 -11.54 -19.39 -6.73
C PHE A 295 -10.78 -20.62 -6.23
N PHE A 296 -9.69 -20.40 -5.50
CA PHE A 296 -8.84 -21.46 -4.97
C PHE A 296 -8.36 -21.09 -3.57
N GLU A 297 -8.04 -22.11 -2.79
CA GLU A 297 -7.37 -21.94 -1.50
C GLU A 297 -5.93 -21.46 -1.72
N PRO A 298 -5.39 -20.55 -0.87
CA PRO A 298 -3.99 -20.17 -0.92
C PRO A 298 -3.08 -21.30 -0.38
N ASP A 299 -1.94 -21.48 -1.03
CA ASP A 299 -0.92 -22.43 -0.59
C ASP A 299 0.03 -21.76 0.43
N TYR A 300 -0.23 -22.00 1.70
CA TYR A 300 0.57 -21.47 2.82
C TYR A 300 1.92 -22.17 3.00
N ASP A 301 2.08 -23.39 2.47
CA ASP A 301 3.31 -24.17 2.63
C ASP A 301 4.36 -23.78 1.59
N THR A 302 3.95 -23.62 0.36
CA THR A 302 4.83 -23.15 -0.73
C THR A 302 5.15 -21.65 -0.55
N PHE A 303 4.16 -20.83 -0.21
CA PHE A 303 4.33 -19.37 -0.08
C PHE A 303 4.47 -18.94 1.39
N LYS A 304 5.65 -19.21 1.96
CA LYS A 304 5.97 -18.97 3.38
C LYS A 304 5.75 -17.51 3.83
N CYS A 305 5.89 -16.52 2.94
CA CYS A 305 5.68 -15.11 3.27
C CYS A 305 4.27 -14.83 3.77
N LEU A 306 3.23 -15.45 3.16
CA LEU A 306 1.85 -15.30 3.62
C LEU A 306 1.68 -15.84 5.05
N ARG A 307 2.25 -17.01 5.33
CA ARG A 307 2.24 -17.60 6.68
C ARG A 307 3.03 -16.76 7.68
N ALA A 308 4.18 -16.20 7.26
CA ALA A 308 5.00 -15.33 8.11
C ALA A 308 4.24 -14.06 8.55
N CYS A 309 3.51 -13.42 7.64
CA CYS A 309 2.69 -12.26 7.97
C CYS A 309 1.54 -12.60 8.93
N LYS A 310 0.85 -13.72 8.74
CA LYS A 310 -0.19 -14.19 9.70
C LYS A 310 0.42 -14.45 11.09
N LYS A 311 1.60 -15.07 11.16
CA LYS A 311 2.34 -15.28 12.41
C LYS A 311 2.71 -13.96 13.07
N ALA A 312 3.33 -13.04 12.33
CA ALA A 312 3.71 -11.72 12.84
C ALA A 312 2.51 -10.94 13.40
N LEU A 313 1.37 -10.98 12.69
CA LEU A 313 0.14 -10.34 13.13
C LEU A 313 -0.41 -10.97 14.43
N SER A 314 -0.34 -12.28 14.57
CA SER A 314 -0.77 -12.98 15.80
C SER A 314 0.13 -12.68 17.00
N LEU A 315 1.44 -12.45 16.78
CA LEU A 315 2.40 -12.06 17.82
C LEU A 315 2.18 -10.63 18.30
N GLY A 316 1.67 -9.75 17.45
CA GLY A 316 1.52 -8.33 17.78
C GLY A 316 2.85 -7.60 17.96
N GLY A 317 2.84 -6.48 18.71
CA GLY A 317 4.03 -5.67 18.95
C GLY A 317 4.68 -5.18 17.66
N VAL A 318 6.02 -5.25 17.59
CA VAL A 318 6.80 -4.88 16.39
C VAL A 318 7.00 -6.04 15.42
N ALA A 319 6.41 -7.23 15.64
CA ALA A 319 6.62 -8.38 14.78
C ALA A 319 6.23 -8.12 13.31
N THR A 320 5.19 -7.32 13.05
CA THR A 320 4.79 -6.94 11.70
C THR A 320 5.80 -5.97 11.04
N ALA A 321 6.41 -5.09 11.82
CA ALA A 321 7.49 -4.22 11.35
C ALA A 321 8.76 -5.03 11.03
N ILE A 322 9.07 -6.05 11.84
CA ILE A 322 10.15 -7.01 11.59
C ILE A 322 9.90 -7.77 10.28
N ALA A 323 8.69 -8.30 10.09
CA ALA A 323 8.33 -9.01 8.85
C ALA A 323 8.50 -8.13 7.62
N ASN A 324 8.04 -6.87 7.69
CA ASN A 324 8.18 -5.91 6.59
C ASN A 324 9.65 -5.57 6.32
N GLY A 325 10.44 -5.22 7.34
CA GLY A 325 11.84 -4.86 7.20
C GLY A 325 12.69 -5.99 6.62
N ALA A 326 12.44 -7.23 7.07
CA ALA A 326 13.08 -8.42 6.53
C ALA A 326 12.71 -8.64 5.06
N ASN A 327 11.42 -8.49 4.72
CA ASN A 327 10.97 -8.61 3.33
C ASN A 327 11.56 -7.53 2.42
N GLU A 328 11.60 -6.28 2.84
CA GLU A 328 12.19 -5.18 2.06
C GLU A 328 13.63 -5.52 1.65
N GLU A 329 14.42 -6.03 2.60
CA GLU A 329 15.81 -6.39 2.36
C GLU A 329 15.95 -7.67 1.53
N ALA A 330 15.21 -8.73 1.85
CA ALA A 330 15.22 -9.99 1.11
C ALA A 330 14.73 -9.81 -0.34
N ASN A 331 13.66 -9.02 -0.56
CA ASN A 331 13.18 -8.67 -1.89
C ASN A 331 14.26 -7.92 -2.71
N ARG A 332 14.97 -6.97 -2.09
CA ARG A 332 16.09 -6.25 -2.73
C ARG A 332 17.19 -7.22 -3.14
N LEU A 333 17.62 -8.09 -2.22
CA LEU A 333 18.68 -9.08 -2.45
C LEU A 333 18.31 -10.07 -3.55
N PHE A 334 17.08 -10.54 -3.60
CA PHE A 334 16.60 -11.40 -4.69
C PHE A 334 16.66 -10.68 -6.03
N ARG A 335 16.19 -9.44 -6.12
CA ARG A 335 16.27 -8.65 -7.36
C ARG A 335 17.70 -8.37 -7.82
N GLU A 336 18.66 -8.35 -6.88
CA GLU A 336 20.09 -8.24 -7.16
C GLU A 336 20.76 -9.61 -7.46
N GLY A 337 20.00 -10.72 -7.43
CA GLY A 337 20.52 -12.05 -7.68
C GLY A 337 21.43 -12.62 -6.57
N LYS A 338 21.32 -12.07 -5.35
CA LYS A 338 22.16 -12.49 -4.21
C LYS A 338 21.57 -13.62 -3.38
N ILE A 339 20.27 -13.83 -3.47
CA ILE A 339 19.53 -14.93 -2.84
C ILE A 339 18.54 -15.53 -3.83
N THR A 340 18.08 -16.74 -3.55
CA THR A 340 17.04 -17.43 -4.32
C THR A 340 15.64 -16.94 -3.93
N PHE A 341 14.64 -17.26 -4.74
CA PHE A 341 13.24 -16.91 -4.49
C PHE A 341 12.70 -17.48 -3.17
N LEU A 342 13.01 -18.74 -2.87
CA LEU A 342 12.53 -19.42 -1.67
C LEU A 342 13.17 -18.87 -0.39
N GLU A 343 14.41 -18.40 -0.46
CA GLU A 343 15.09 -17.79 0.67
C GLU A 343 14.41 -16.51 1.17
N ILE A 344 13.63 -15.81 0.33
CA ILE A 344 12.86 -14.63 0.77
C ILE A 344 11.96 -15.04 1.96
N GLY A 345 11.15 -16.08 1.79
CA GLY A 345 10.23 -16.53 2.84
C GLY A 345 10.94 -17.08 4.08
N ASP A 346 12.07 -17.75 3.88
CA ASP A 346 12.88 -18.30 4.99
C ASP A 346 13.52 -17.17 5.81
N LEU A 347 14.04 -16.14 5.18
CA LEU A 347 14.63 -14.98 5.85
C LEU A 347 13.59 -14.16 6.61
N VAL A 348 12.39 -13.95 6.03
CA VAL A 348 11.29 -13.25 6.71
C VAL A 348 10.84 -14.03 7.95
N MET A 349 10.60 -15.33 7.80
CA MET A 349 10.22 -16.18 8.93
C MET A 349 11.30 -16.21 10.01
N GLY A 350 12.56 -16.38 9.59
CA GLY A 350 13.70 -16.40 10.50
C GLY A 350 13.88 -15.09 11.27
N ALA A 351 13.64 -13.94 10.64
CA ALA A 351 13.69 -12.65 11.32
C ALA A 351 12.62 -12.54 12.43
N ILE A 352 11.38 -12.97 12.14
CA ILE A 352 10.29 -13.00 13.13
C ILE A 352 10.62 -13.91 14.31
N ASP A 353 11.33 -15.01 14.06
CA ASP A 353 11.64 -16.01 15.09
C ASP A 353 12.86 -15.64 15.97
N ASN A 354 13.76 -14.84 15.49
CA ASN A 354 15.05 -14.58 16.15
C ASN A 354 15.23 -13.15 16.66
N ILE A 355 14.35 -12.22 16.30
CA ILE A 355 14.41 -10.84 16.80
C ILE A 355 13.40 -10.68 17.94
N ASP A 356 13.85 -10.08 19.04
CA ASP A 356 13.00 -9.81 20.20
C ASP A 356 11.80 -8.94 19.82
N ASN A 357 10.59 -9.43 20.13
CA ASN A 357 9.34 -8.70 19.94
C ASN A 357 9.05 -7.82 21.17
N PHE A 358 8.58 -6.60 20.94
CA PHE A 358 8.18 -5.67 21.98
C PHE A 358 7.05 -4.74 21.51
N GLU A 359 6.33 -4.10 22.44
CA GLU A 359 5.30 -3.12 22.10
C GLU A 359 5.93 -1.76 21.74
N PRO A 360 5.66 -1.22 20.52
CA PRO A 360 6.18 0.09 20.12
C PRO A 360 5.40 1.21 20.81
N LEU A 361 6.12 2.14 21.43
CA LEU A 361 5.54 3.34 22.05
C LEU A 361 5.61 4.56 21.13
N CYS A 362 6.52 4.56 20.20
CA CYS A 362 6.77 5.66 19.28
C CYS A 362 7.29 5.19 17.92
N VAL A 363 7.42 6.12 16.97
CA VAL A 363 7.94 5.84 15.63
C VAL A 363 9.36 5.29 15.66
N ASP A 364 10.19 5.76 16.57
CA ASP A 364 11.60 5.33 16.66
C ASP A 364 11.73 3.86 17.06
N ASP A 365 10.79 3.32 17.84
CA ASP A 365 10.71 1.89 18.16
C ASP A 365 10.44 1.05 16.90
N VAL A 366 9.53 1.53 16.04
CA VAL A 366 9.20 0.88 14.76
C VAL A 366 10.40 0.93 13.81
N LEU A 367 11.08 2.08 13.72
CA LEU A 367 12.31 2.24 12.91
C LEU A 367 13.44 1.35 13.39
N LYS A 368 13.58 1.19 14.71
CA LYS A 368 14.55 0.27 15.31
C LYS A 368 14.27 -1.18 14.92
N ALA A 369 13.02 -1.60 14.97
CA ALA A 369 12.63 -2.97 14.59
C ALA A 369 12.89 -3.25 13.09
N ASP A 370 12.54 -2.32 12.20
CA ASP A 370 12.86 -2.43 10.76
C ASP A 370 14.37 -2.54 10.53
N LYS A 371 15.17 -1.70 11.20
CA LYS A 371 16.63 -1.74 11.09
C LYS A 371 17.19 -3.10 11.53
N LEU A 372 16.77 -3.61 12.68
CA LEU A 372 17.21 -4.91 13.20
C LEU A 372 16.82 -6.04 12.23
N ALA A 373 15.65 -5.98 11.60
CA ALA A 373 15.21 -6.96 10.63
C ALA A 373 16.08 -6.97 9.37
N ARG A 374 16.44 -5.79 8.84
CA ARG A 374 17.37 -5.67 7.69
C ARG A 374 18.76 -6.19 8.04
N GLU A 375 19.28 -5.82 9.22
CA GLU A 375 20.59 -6.30 9.71
C GLU A 375 20.59 -7.83 9.87
N TYR A 376 19.49 -8.41 10.38
CA TYR A 376 19.34 -9.87 10.46
C TYR A 376 19.45 -10.52 9.09
N VAL A 377 18.72 -10.03 8.08
CA VAL A 377 18.77 -10.58 6.72
C VAL A 377 20.17 -10.50 6.13
N LEU A 378 20.85 -9.35 6.28
CA LEU A 378 22.23 -9.18 5.81
C LEU A 378 23.22 -10.10 6.53
N SER A 379 22.98 -10.45 7.79
CA SER A 379 23.84 -11.37 8.55
C SER A 379 23.75 -12.83 8.10
N LYS A 380 22.81 -13.16 7.21
CA LYS A 380 22.61 -14.52 6.68
C LYS A 380 23.23 -14.74 5.31
N LEU A 381 23.79 -13.68 4.70
CA LEU A 381 24.58 -13.76 3.48
C LEU A 381 26.02 -14.23 3.76
#